data_c7c57fd156ccc320aa1ca5cd34a29dab
#
_entry.id   c7c57fd156ccc320aa1ca5cd34a29dab
#
_cell.length_a   1.000
_cell.length_b   1.000
_cell.length_c   1.000
_cell.angle_alpha   90.00
_cell.angle_beta   90.00
_cell.angle_gamma   90.00
#
_symmetry.space_group_name_H-M   'P 1'
#
loop_
_entity.id
_entity.type
_entity.pdbx_description
1 polymer ?
#
loop_
_entity_poly.entity_id
_entity_poly.type
_entity_poly.pdbx_seq_one_letter_code
_entity_poly.pdbx_strand_id
1 'polypeptide(L)'
;MDPNLLPAHVFLGRAYEQKGMCKEAIEEFQRAVTISGNDLRIVALLGHAYAVAGKRDKAQRVLADLKEQAKRSYISPFNIAIIYVALGEKDQAFEWLEEAYNERSLWMVFLKVDPRLDSLRSAPGYAHMLRRMGLPT
;
A
#
# COMPACT_ATOMS: atom_id res chain seq x y z
N MET A 1 21.98 -3.22 -16.65
CA MET A 1 20.53 -3.33 -16.33
C MET A 1 19.79 -2.16 -16.96
N ASP A 2 18.74 -2.46 -17.68
CA ASP A 2 17.97 -1.41 -18.36
C ASP A 2 17.01 -0.75 -17.33
N PRO A 3 17.17 0.54 -17.03
CA PRO A 3 16.28 1.22 -16.08
C PRO A 3 14.83 1.28 -16.55
N ASN A 4 14.56 1.07 -17.84
CA ASN A 4 13.21 1.04 -18.37
C ASN A 4 12.43 -0.19 -17.92
N LEU A 5 13.13 -1.23 -17.45
CA LEU A 5 12.46 -2.44 -16.95
C LEU A 5 11.76 -2.22 -15.61
N LEU A 6 12.19 -1.24 -14.81
CA LEU A 6 11.59 -1.00 -13.51
C LEU A 6 10.11 -0.63 -13.63
N PRO A 7 9.70 0.39 -14.42
CA PRO A 7 8.27 0.69 -14.57
C PRO A 7 7.46 -0.49 -15.12
N ALA A 8 8.05 -1.29 -16.02
CA ALA A 8 7.36 -2.45 -16.58
C ALA A 8 7.06 -3.49 -15.51
N HIS A 9 8.00 -3.79 -14.63
CA HIS A 9 7.79 -4.76 -13.55
C HIS A 9 6.75 -4.26 -12.54
N VAL A 10 6.77 -2.98 -12.20
CA VAL A 10 5.77 -2.39 -11.31
C VAL A 10 4.37 -2.47 -11.94
N PHE A 11 4.27 -2.11 -13.22
CA PHE A 11 3.00 -2.18 -13.94
C PHE A 11 2.46 -3.61 -13.99
N LEU A 12 3.31 -4.57 -14.35
CA LEU A 12 2.91 -5.98 -14.41
C LEU A 12 2.49 -6.50 -13.04
N GLY A 13 3.23 -6.15 -12.00
CA GLY A 13 2.89 -6.56 -10.63
C GLY A 13 1.51 -6.08 -10.24
N ARG A 14 1.18 -4.83 -10.51
CA ARG A 14 -0.13 -4.27 -10.20
C ARG A 14 -1.23 -4.91 -11.03
N ALA A 15 -0.96 -5.17 -12.31
CA ALA A 15 -1.94 -5.82 -13.19
C ALA A 15 -2.23 -7.24 -12.72
N TYR A 16 -1.21 -8.01 -12.38
CA TYR A 16 -1.37 -9.36 -11.85
C TYR A 16 -2.16 -9.36 -10.54
N GLU A 17 -1.84 -8.43 -9.65
CA GLU A 17 -2.53 -8.33 -8.35
C GLU A 17 -4.03 -8.09 -8.55
N GLN A 18 -4.41 -7.21 -9.48
CA GLN A 18 -5.81 -6.92 -9.75
C GLN A 18 -6.54 -8.11 -10.35
N LYS A 19 -5.82 -8.99 -11.04
CA LYS A 19 -6.38 -10.22 -11.62
C LYS A 19 -6.41 -11.37 -10.62
N GLY A 20 -5.94 -11.17 -9.41
CA GLY A 20 -5.85 -12.23 -8.42
C GLY A 20 -4.68 -13.17 -8.61
N MET A 21 -3.73 -12.83 -9.49
CA MET A 21 -2.54 -13.63 -9.76
C MET A 21 -1.42 -13.26 -8.78
N CYS A 22 -1.61 -13.61 -7.52
CA CYS A 22 -0.76 -13.13 -6.42
C CYS A 22 0.69 -13.58 -6.54
N LYS A 23 0.93 -14.81 -6.97
CA LYS A 23 2.29 -15.34 -7.10
C LYS A 23 3.09 -14.54 -8.12
N GLU A 24 2.48 -14.30 -9.28
CA GLU A 24 3.10 -13.54 -10.37
C GLU A 24 3.32 -12.08 -9.94
N ALA A 25 2.36 -11.50 -9.23
CA ALA A 25 2.48 -10.13 -8.71
C ALA A 25 3.68 -10.02 -7.77
N ILE A 26 3.82 -10.95 -6.84
CA ILE A 26 4.94 -10.97 -5.89
C ILE A 26 6.27 -11.05 -6.62
N GLU A 27 6.36 -11.94 -7.60
CA GLU A 27 7.59 -12.10 -8.38
C GLU A 27 8.00 -10.80 -9.09
N GLU A 28 7.04 -10.12 -9.72
CA GLU A 28 7.32 -8.86 -10.40
C GLU A 28 7.73 -7.76 -9.43
N PHE A 29 7.06 -7.66 -8.28
CA PHE A 29 7.45 -6.67 -7.28
C PHE A 29 8.82 -6.98 -6.66
N GLN A 30 9.16 -8.25 -6.46
CA GLN A 30 10.49 -8.62 -5.97
C GLN A 30 11.58 -8.18 -6.95
N ARG A 31 11.35 -8.36 -8.24
CA ARG A 31 12.28 -7.89 -9.27
C ARG A 31 12.40 -6.37 -9.24
N ALA A 32 11.27 -5.68 -9.10
CA ALA A 32 11.27 -4.22 -9.02
C ALA A 32 12.03 -3.71 -7.80
N VAL A 33 11.85 -4.35 -6.65
CA VAL A 33 12.60 -4.00 -5.44
C VAL A 33 14.11 -4.11 -5.68
N THR A 34 14.55 -5.21 -6.29
CA THR A 34 15.96 -5.43 -6.59
C THR A 34 16.51 -4.40 -7.56
N ILE A 35 15.79 -4.15 -8.65
CA ILE A 35 16.22 -3.20 -9.69
C ILE A 35 16.32 -1.78 -9.12
N SER A 36 15.41 -1.40 -8.24
CA SER A 36 15.35 -0.05 -7.67
C SER A 36 16.34 0.19 -6.53
N GLY A 37 17.03 -0.84 -6.06
CA GLY A 37 17.90 -0.74 -4.88
C GLY A 37 17.10 -0.52 -3.61
N ASN A 38 16.00 -1.25 -3.44
CA ASN A 38 15.13 -1.20 -2.26
C ASN A 38 14.38 0.14 -2.11
N ASP A 39 13.87 0.69 -3.21
CA ASP A 39 12.99 1.86 -3.15
C ASP A 39 11.81 1.55 -2.22
N LEU A 40 11.62 2.35 -1.19
CA LEU A 40 10.64 2.06 -0.15
C LEU A 40 9.20 2.08 -0.66
N ARG A 41 8.92 2.84 -1.71
CA ARG A 41 7.59 2.84 -2.34
C ARG A 41 7.29 1.49 -2.97
N ILE A 42 8.29 0.87 -3.57
CA ILE A 42 8.16 -0.44 -4.22
C ILE A 42 8.14 -1.55 -3.17
N VAL A 43 8.93 -1.41 -2.11
CA VAL A 43 8.88 -2.34 -0.97
C VAL A 43 7.46 -2.36 -0.38
N ALA A 44 6.79 -1.21 -0.31
CA ALA A 44 5.42 -1.13 0.16
C ALA A 44 4.45 -1.87 -0.77
N LEU A 45 4.63 -1.78 -2.08
CA LEU A 45 3.83 -2.55 -3.03
C LEU A 45 4.00 -4.05 -2.84
N LEU A 46 5.23 -4.49 -2.59
CA LEU A 46 5.52 -5.89 -2.30
C LEU A 46 4.82 -6.33 -1.00
N GLY A 47 4.88 -5.49 0.02
CA GLY A 47 4.19 -5.76 1.29
C GLY A 47 2.69 -5.93 1.10
N HIS A 48 2.08 -5.06 0.31
CA HIS A 48 0.67 -5.17 -0.03
C HIS A 48 0.36 -6.49 -0.75
N ALA A 49 1.20 -6.86 -1.73
CA ALA A 49 1.03 -8.11 -2.47
C ALA A 49 1.11 -9.33 -1.56
N TYR A 50 2.05 -9.33 -0.61
CA TYR A 50 2.12 -10.41 0.38
C TYR A 50 0.84 -10.51 1.20
N ALA A 51 0.31 -9.37 1.64
CA ALA A 51 -0.91 -9.34 2.45
C ALA A 51 -2.11 -9.88 1.65
N VAL A 52 -2.26 -9.45 0.40
CA VAL A 52 -3.34 -9.93 -0.48
C VAL A 52 -3.21 -11.44 -0.71
N ALA A 53 -1.99 -11.94 -0.81
CA ALA A 53 -1.74 -13.37 -1.02
C ALA A 53 -1.92 -14.22 0.25
N GLY A 54 -2.26 -13.60 1.38
CA GLY A 54 -2.41 -14.31 2.64
C GLY A 54 -1.09 -14.61 3.35
N LYS A 55 0.01 -14.04 2.90
CA LYS A 55 1.33 -14.24 3.50
C LYS A 55 1.55 -13.21 4.60
N ARG A 56 0.79 -13.35 5.70
CA ARG A 56 0.75 -12.34 6.77
C ARG A 56 2.11 -12.09 7.40
N ASP A 57 2.88 -13.14 7.66
CA ASP A 57 4.19 -13.00 8.31
C ASP A 57 5.13 -12.15 7.47
N LYS A 58 5.15 -12.36 6.16
CA LYS A 58 5.99 -11.58 5.25
C LYS A 58 5.51 -10.13 5.16
N ALA A 59 4.19 -9.93 5.10
CA ALA A 59 3.62 -8.59 5.10
C ALA A 59 3.96 -7.83 6.39
N GLN A 60 3.86 -8.50 7.54
CA GLN A 60 4.20 -7.90 8.83
C GLN A 60 5.69 -7.53 8.92
N ARG A 61 6.57 -8.33 8.34
CA ARG A 61 8.00 -8.00 8.29
C ARG A 61 8.24 -6.75 7.45
N VAL A 62 7.56 -6.64 6.31
CA VAL A 62 7.66 -5.44 5.47
C VAL A 62 7.18 -4.22 6.24
N LEU A 63 6.05 -4.33 6.95
CA LEU A 63 5.53 -3.24 7.78
C LEU A 63 6.53 -2.79 8.84
N ALA A 64 7.12 -3.75 9.55
CA ALA A 64 8.10 -3.45 10.59
C ALA A 64 9.31 -2.73 9.99
N ASP A 65 9.80 -3.20 8.85
CA ASP A 65 10.93 -2.58 8.17
C ASP A 65 10.58 -1.17 7.67
N LEU A 66 9.41 -0.98 7.08
CA LEU A 66 8.98 0.33 6.61
C LEU A 66 8.86 1.33 7.76
N LYS A 67 8.30 0.91 8.89
CA LYS A 67 8.18 1.78 10.07
C LYS A 67 9.54 2.16 10.63
N GLU A 68 10.49 1.23 10.62
CA GLU A 68 11.86 1.51 11.06
C GLU A 68 12.55 2.48 10.10
N GLN A 69 12.40 2.26 8.80
CA GLN A 69 12.97 3.15 7.79
C GLN A 69 12.32 4.53 7.81
N ALA A 70 11.05 4.62 8.20
CA ALA A 70 10.34 5.91 8.29
C ALA A 70 10.98 6.87 9.30
N LYS A 71 11.76 6.35 10.23
CA LYS A 71 12.51 7.18 11.19
C LYS A 71 13.67 7.92 10.53
N ARG A 72 14.11 7.46 9.37
CA ARG A 72 15.30 7.99 8.67
C ARG A 72 14.99 8.58 7.31
N SER A 73 13.94 8.13 6.67
CA SER A 73 13.56 8.55 5.32
C SER A 73 12.07 8.77 5.26
N TYR A 74 11.64 9.65 4.36
CA TYR A 74 10.20 9.86 4.19
C TYR A 74 9.54 8.64 3.54
N ILE A 75 8.46 8.18 4.13
CA ILE A 75 7.58 7.17 3.56
C ILE A 75 6.15 7.69 3.68
N SER A 76 5.41 7.69 2.56
CA SER A 76 4.03 8.14 2.60
C SER A 76 3.21 7.25 3.53
N PRO A 77 2.46 7.82 4.48
CA PRO A 77 1.57 7.04 5.34
C PRO A 77 0.54 6.22 4.57
N PHE A 78 0.15 6.66 3.37
CA PHE A 78 -0.75 5.88 2.51
C PHE A 78 -0.15 4.52 2.15
N ASN A 79 1.14 4.47 1.87
CA ASN A 79 1.81 3.21 1.50
C ASN A 79 1.74 2.18 2.64
N ILE A 80 1.80 2.65 3.87
CA ILE A 80 1.66 1.78 5.04
C ILE A 80 0.19 1.40 5.22
N ALA A 81 -0.72 2.35 5.04
CA ALA A 81 -2.15 2.11 5.20
C ALA A 81 -2.68 1.00 4.31
N ILE A 82 -2.27 0.95 3.04
CA ILE A 82 -2.77 -0.07 2.11
C ILE A 82 -2.37 -1.49 2.51
N ILE A 83 -1.23 -1.64 3.17
CA ILE A 83 -0.82 -2.95 3.68
C ILE A 83 -1.74 -3.38 4.82
N TYR A 84 -2.05 -2.46 5.75
CA TYR A 84 -2.99 -2.75 6.84
C TYR A 84 -4.38 -3.09 6.31
N VAL A 85 -4.85 -2.38 5.27
CA VAL A 85 -6.14 -2.68 4.64
C VAL A 85 -6.15 -4.13 4.14
N ALA A 86 -5.11 -4.53 3.43
CA ALA A 86 -5.00 -5.88 2.88
C ALA A 86 -4.89 -6.95 3.98
N LEU A 87 -4.33 -6.59 5.13
CA LEU A 87 -4.26 -7.48 6.29
C LEU A 87 -5.58 -7.56 7.07
N GLY A 88 -6.54 -6.72 6.73
CA GLY A 88 -7.81 -6.66 7.45
C GLY A 88 -7.76 -5.90 8.76
N GLU A 89 -6.67 -5.19 9.04
CA GLU A 89 -6.48 -4.41 10.25
C GLU A 89 -6.97 -2.98 10.02
N LYS A 90 -8.30 -2.82 10.03
CA LYS A 90 -8.97 -1.59 9.61
C LYS A 90 -8.69 -0.40 10.50
N ASP A 91 -8.62 -0.60 11.82
CA ASP A 91 -8.38 0.51 12.75
C ASP A 91 -7.01 1.16 12.48
N GLN A 92 -5.99 0.34 12.28
CA GLN A 92 -4.66 0.83 11.96
C GLN A 92 -4.62 1.47 10.58
N ALA A 93 -5.35 0.90 9.61
CA ALA A 93 -5.46 1.48 8.30
C ALA A 93 -6.06 2.89 8.36
N PHE A 94 -7.14 3.08 9.14
CA PHE A 94 -7.74 4.40 9.30
C PHE A 94 -6.77 5.40 9.93
N GLU A 95 -6.02 4.98 10.95
CA GLU A 95 -5.02 5.86 11.58
C GLU A 95 -3.99 6.35 10.58
N TRP A 96 -3.45 5.45 9.75
CA TRP A 96 -2.45 5.81 8.76
C TRP A 96 -3.03 6.65 7.62
N LEU A 97 -4.29 6.43 7.25
CA LEU A 97 -4.97 7.27 6.25
C LEU A 97 -5.20 8.68 6.78
N GLU A 98 -5.56 8.82 8.07
CA GLU A 98 -5.69 10.14 8.69
C GLU A 98 -4.34 10.87 8.74
N GLU A 99 -3.27 10.14 9.04
CA GLU A 99 -1.92 10.70 9.01
C GLU A 99 -1.56 11.21 7.62
N ALA A 100 -1.91 10.44 6.59
CA ALA A 100 -1.70 10.83 5.22
C ALA A 100 -2.48 12.10 4.86
N TYR A 101 -3.71 12.20 5.34
CA TYR A 101 -4.53 13.39 5.13
C TYR A 101 -3.89 14.61 5.79
N ASN A 102 -3.37 14.44 7.01
CA ASN A 102 -2.72 15.52 7.74
C ASN A 102 -1.48 16.05 7.00
N GLU A 103 -0.82 15.19 6.22
CA GLU A 103 0.30 15.60 5.38
C GLU A 103 -0.13 16.20 4.04
N ARG A 104 -1.44 16.23 3.79
CA ARG A 104 -2.04 16.79 2.57
C ARG A 104 -1.45 16.17 1.29
N SER A 105 -1.25 14.87 1.30
CA SER A 105 -0.71 14.14 0.16
C SER A 105 -1.70 14.10 -0.99
N LEU A 106 -1.21 14.28 -2.23
CA LEU A 106 -2.05 14.37 -3.42
C LEU A 106 -2.89 13.11 -3.66
N TRP A 107 -2.39 11.95 -3.30
CA TRP A 107 -3.10 10.70 -3.55
C TRP A 107 -4.34 10.53 -2.66
N MET A 108 -4.62 11.43 -1.73
CA MET A 108 -5.89 11.41 -1.01
C MET A 108 -7.11 11.49 -1.93
N VAL A 109 -6.96 12.03 -3.14
CA VAL A 109 -8.04 12.03 -4.13
C VAL A 109 -8.46 10.61 -4.54
N PHE A 110 -7.57 9.62 -4.38
CA PHE A 110 -7.85 8.24 -4.71
C PHE A 110 -8.62 7.50 -3.63
N LEU A 111 -8.84 8.12 -2.49
CA LEU A 111 -9.52 7.48 -1.34
C LEU A 111 -10.86 6.85 -1.74
N LYS A 112 -11.58 7.46 -2.68
CA LYS A 112 -12.88 6.97 -3.12
C LYS A 112 -12.82 5.98 -4.29
N VAL A 113 -11.69 5.91 -5.00
CA VAL A 113 -11.63 5.15 -6.26
C VAL A 113 -10.58 4.05 -6.30
N ASP A 114 -9.58 4.09 -5.42
CA ASP A 114 -8.53 3.08 -5.44
C ASP A 114 -9.08 1.72 -5.04
N PRO A 115 -8.99 0.69 -5.91
CA PRO A 115 -9.55 -0.64 -5.59
C PRO A 115 -8.89 -1.29 -4.37
N ARG A 116 -7.69 -0.89 -3.99
CA ARG A 116 -7.03 -1.41 -2.79
C ARG A 116 -7.76 -1.03 -1.51
N LEU A 117 -8.64 -0.04 -1.57
CA LEU A 117 -9.42 0.45 -0.43
C LEU A 117 -10.86 -0.04 -0.43
N ASP A 118 -11.23 -0.93 -1.37
CA ASP A 118 -12.64 -1.38 -1.50
C ASP A 118 -13.20 -1.97 -0.21
N SER A 119 -12.44 -2.82 0.46
CA SER A 119 -12.89 -3.45 1.71
C SER A 119 -13.09 -2.43 2.83
N LEU A 120 -12.35 -1.33 2.78
CA LEU A 120 -12.42 -0.29 3.78
C LEU A 120 -13.67 0.58 3.62
N ARG A 121 -14.09 0.81 2.36
CA ARG A 121 -15.26 1.67 2.07
C ARG A 121 -16.56 1.13 2.65
N SER A 122 -16.67 -0.18 2.81
CA SER A 122 -17.85 -0.81 3.39
C SER A 122 -17.80 -0.87 4.92
N ALA A 123 -16.68 -0.52 5.54
CA ALA A 123 -16.55 -0.55 6.98
C ALA A 123 -17.23 0.67 7.62
N PRO A 124 -17.90 0.51 8.78
CA PRO A 124 -18.56 1.65 9.44
C PRO A 124 -17.64 2.83 9.73
N GLY A 125 -16.37 2.56 10.02
CA GLY A 125 -15.38 3.61 10.30
C GLY A 125 -15.03 4.49 9.12
N TYR A 126 -15.32 4.04 7.88
CA TYR A 126 -14.96 4.80 6.69
C TYR A 126 -15.71 6.14 6.61
N ALA A 127 -17.02 6.11 6.77
CA ALA A 127 -17.83 7.32 6.75
C ALA A 127 -17.45 8.25 7.91
N HIS A 128 -17.19 7.68 9.09
CA HIS A 128 -16.74 8.45 10.24
C HIS A 128 -15.40 9.16 9.95
N MET A 129 -14.47 8.44 9.35
CA MET A 129 -13.17 9.00 8.95
C MET A 129 -13.35 10.14 7.96
N LEU A 130 -14.18 9.96 6.93
CA LEU A 130 -14.43 11.01 5.94
C LEU A 130 -15.00 12.27 6.60
N ARG A 131 -15.92 12.12 7.54
CA ARG A 131 -16.48 13.26 8.26
C ARG A 131 -15.44 13.99 9.09
N ARG A 132 -14.54 13.25 9.74
CA ARG A 132 -13.45 13.86 10.51
C ARG A 132 -12.49 14.64 9.62
N MET A 133 -12.32 14.20 8.38
CA MET A 133 -11.49 14.88 7.40
C MET A 133 -12.20 16.04 6.71
N GLY A 134 -13.50 16.22 6.93
CA GLY A 134 -14.29 17.23 6.25
C GLY A 134 -14.63 16.88 4.81
N LEU A 135 -14.57 15.59 4.46
CA LEU A 135 -14.88 15.12 3.11
C LEU A 135 -16.32 14.64 3.00
N PRO A 136 -16.94 14.74 1.78
CA PRO A 136 -18.30 14.24 1.58
C PRO A 136 -18.38 12.75 1.82
N THR A 137 -19.45 12.32 2.47
CA THR A 137 -19.76 10.90 2.67
C THR A 137 -20.68 10.35 1.50
#